data_f037234e57a92beb552de3bf5bb145ce
#
_entry.id   f037234e57a92beb552de3bf5bb145ce
#
_cell.length_a   1.000
_cell.length_b   1.000
_cell.length_c   1.000
_cell.angle_alpha   90.00
_cell.angle_beta   90.00
_cell.angle_gamma   90.00
#
_symmetry.space_group_name_H-M   'P 1'
#
loop_
_entity.id
_entity.type
_entity.pdbx_description
1 polymer ?
#
loop_
_entity_poly.entity_id
_entity_poly.type
_entity_poly.pdbx_seq_one_letter_code
_entity_poly.pdbx_strand_id
1 'polypeptide(L)'
;MFAKTKIAVLAAVGLAHFTGAAQAETVLNVATAGSQNMVDYVKTYLAPKFEAMHPDVKVNVVGTGPGDAGSHKIMEKLSAQQQSGAETWDLDVAVVHQKIGGDMVKQGLLAKYRSDISTGKMVTRSTAENALGTDVNGYVMPMFHSQTAIAYNSDFISTPPASYDELVKWTQEHPKAFGYNGIKNGMSGVSFVAGWIYAYGTDAERLSSLPYDKGVEANWADAFANLKSFNKNVTFTPGNAGTLDMLNRGEIFMGPVWVDMFYSWKEQGKIPPSLKLALIAPGMPGQPMYYVAPKKTSHPELAREFIELATSPAIQAEGIVKRFNWYPGIDAEQVKSELDEATWNKLFAEITPDELAKFGKSFPIAPYFDDIKEGYERHVAN
;
A
#
# COMPACT_ATOMS: atom_id res chain seq x y z
N MET A 1 -61.12 -71.07 -35.93
CA MET A 1 -61.28 -69.64 -35.63
C MET A 1 -60.14 -69.21 -34.76
N PHE A 2 -59.14 -68.55 -35.31
CA PHE A 2 -57.85 -68.31 -34.67
C PHE A 2 -57.87 -66.94 -33.97
N ALA A 3 -57.63 -66.93 -32.66
CA ALA A 3 -57.43 -65.73 -31.88
C ALA A 3 -55.94 -65.36 -31.91
N LYS A 4 -55.63 -64.14 -32.39
CA LYS A 4 -54.27 -63.59 -32.42
C LYS A 4 -54.02 -62.84 -31.11
N THR A 5 -53.10 -63.33 -30.28
CA THR A 5 -52.62 -62.68 -29.10
C THR A 5 -51.52 -61.68 -29.51
N LYS A 6 -51.72 -60.37 -29.18
CA LYS A 6 -50.71 -59.34 -29.36
C LYS A 6 -49.90 -59.22 -28.05
N ILE A 7 -48.63 -59.45 -28.14
CA ILE A 7 -47.66 -59.21 -27.06
C ILE A 7 -47.19 -57.72 -27.21
N ALA A 8 -47.46 -56.92 -26.17
CA ALA A 8 -46.94 -55.57 -26.09
C ALA A 8 -45.61 -55.63 -25.29
N VAL A 9 -44.52 -55.22 -25.95
CA VAL A 9 -43.22 -55.05 -25.31
C VAL A 9 -43.17 -53.62 -24.78
N LEU A 10 -43.17 -53.46 -23.46
CA LEU A 10 -42.86 -52.19 -22.79
C LEU A 10 -41.35 -52.00 -22.75
N ALA A 11 -40.84 -51.04 -23.49
CA ALA A 11 -39.50 -50.56 -23.36
C ALA A 11 -39.43 -49.54 -22.20
N ALA A 12 -38.83 -49.90 -21.09
CA ALA A 12 -38.51 -49.00 -19.97
C ALA A 12 -37.29 -48.17 -20.33
N VAL A 13 -37.49 -46.90 -20.69
CA VAL A 13 -36.40 -45.90 -20.83
C VAL A 13 -36.05 -45.42 -19.42
N GLY A 14 -34.92 -45.91 -18.91
CA GLY A 14 -34.35 -45.41 -17.66
C GLY A 14 -33.79 -43.98 -17.91
N LEU A 15 -34.47 -42.93 -17.39
CA LEU A 15 -33.90 -41.62 -17.23
C LEU A 15 -32.87 -41.67 -16.08
N ALA A 16 -31.59 -41.72 -16.43
CA ALA A 16 -30.53 -41.45 -15.46
C ALA A 16 -30.60 -39.95 -15.11
N HIS A 17 -31.15 -39.65 -13.96
CA HIS A 17 -31.06 -38.31 -13.37
C HIS A 17 -29.61 -38.11 -12.89
N PHE A 18 -28.79 -37.43 -13.66
CA PHE A 18 -27.57 -36.81 -13.14
C PHE A 18 -27.99 -35.69 -12.19
N THR A 19 -28.18 -36.01 -10.91
CA THR A 19 -28.20 -35.00 -9.87
C THR A 19 -26.76 -34.50 -9.71
N GLY A 20 -26.37 -33.54 -10.50
CA GLY A 20 -25.20 -32.72 -10.21
C GLY A 20 -25.50 -32.05 -8.86
N ALA A 21 -24.86 -32.54 -7.80
CA ALA A 21 -24.84 -31.78 -6.55
C ALA A 21 -24.29 -30.39 -6.89
N ALA A 22 -25.11 -29.35 -6.80
CA ALA A 22 -24.64 -27.99 -6.84
C ALA A 22 -23.68 -27.85 -5.65
N GLN A 23 -22.38 -27.91 -5.93
CA GLN A 23 -21.36 -27.64 -4.93
C GLN A 23 -21.56 -26.20 -4.50
N ALA A 24 -21.75 -25.96 -3.20
CA ALA A 24 -21.89 -24.60 -2.69
C ALA A 24 -20.62 -23.81 -3.09
N GLU A 25 -20.83 -22.68 -3.75
CA GLU A 25 -19.77 -21.79 -4.17
C GLU A 25 -18.99 -21.32 -2.92
N THR A 26 -17.69 -21.57 -2.88
CA THR A 26 -16.83 -21.13 -1.79
C THR A 26 -16.54 -19.64 -1.93
N VAL A 27 -16.74 -18.86 -0.87
CA VAL A 27 -16.47 -17.41 -0.90
C VAL A 27 -15.17 -17.10 -0.17
N LEU A 28 -14.18 -16.58 -0.90
CA LEU A 28 -12.95 -16.06 -0.33
C LEU A 28 -13.12 -14.55 -0.05
N ASN A 29 -13.09 -14.15 1.20
CA ASN A 29 -13.29 -12.76 1.62
C ASN A 29 -11.97 -12.02 1.72
N VAL A 30 -11.80 -10.99 0.88
CA VAL A 30 -10.59 -10.14 0.82
C VAL A 30 -10.93 -8.71 1.23
N ALA A 31 -10.35 -8.22 2.32
CA ALA A 31 -10.46 -6.83 2.72
C ALA A 31 -9.25 -6.03 2.23
N THR A 32 -9.48 -4.83 1.69
CA THR A 32 -8.41 -3.98 1.18
C THR A 32 -8.48 -2.58 1.79
N ALA A 33 -7.49 -2.24 2.59
CA ALA A 33 -7.23 -0.85 2.95
C ALA A 33 -6.54 -0.13 1.78
N GLY A 34 -6.58 1.19 1.79
CA GLY A 34 -5.98 2.03 0.75
C GLY A 34 -7.02 2.80 -0.06
N SER A 35 -6.54 3.55 -1.05
CA SER A 35 -7.39 4.32 -1.96
C SER A 35 -8.11 3.40 -2.95
N GLN A 36 -9.07 3.95 -3.70
CA GLN A 36 -9.93 3.19 -4.62
C GLN A 36 -9.14 2.36 -5.64
N ASN A 37 -7.99 2.85 -6.11
CA ASN A 37 -7.12 2.11 -7.03
C ASN A 37 -6.66 0.75 -6.49
N MET A 38 -6.47 0.62 -5.17
CA MET A 38 -6.10 -0.66 -4.55
C MET A 38 -7.26 -1.64 -4.50
N VAL A 39 -8.46 -1.13 -4.20
CA VAL A 39 -9.69 -1.93 -4.27
C VAL A 39 -9.92 -2.41 -5.71
N ASP A 40 -9.76 -1.52 -6.68
CA ASP A 40 -9.93 -1.83 -8.10
C ASP A 40 -8.90 -2.85 -8.59
N TYR A 41 -7.63 -2.76 -8.15
CA TYR A 41 -6.61 -3.77 -8.45
C TYR A 41 -7.03 -5.16 -7.99
N VAL A 42 -7.42 -5.30 -6.72
CA VAL A 42 -7.82 -6.60 -6.19
C VAL A 42 -9.11 -7.09 -6.86
N LYS A 43 -10.11 -6.23 -7.01
CA LYS A 43 -11.44 -6.60 -7.50
C LYS A 43 -11.48 -6.86 -9.01
N THR A 44 -10.78 -6.06 -9.82
CA THR A 44 -10.93 -6.09 -11.28
C THR A 44 -9.79 -6.79 -12.00
N TYR A 45 -8.66 -7.01 -11.33
CA TYR A 45 -7.51 -7.67 -11.91
C TYR A 45 -7.16 -8.98 -11.21
N LEU A 46 -6.96 -8.97 -9.89
CA LEU A 46 -6.46 -10.13 -9.16
C LEU A 46 -7.55 -11.19 -8.93
N ALA A 47 -8.74 -10.78 -8.45
CA ALA A 47 -9.85 -11.70 -8.17
C ALA A 47 -10.29 -12.52 -9.40
N PRO A 48 -10.50 -11.93 -10.60
CA PRO A 48 -10.85 -12.72 -11.78
C PRO A 48 -9.78 -13.75 -12.19
N LYS A 49 -8.50 -13.47 -11.95
CA LYS A 49 -7.41 -14.41 -12.25
C LYS A 49 -7.43 -15.57 -11.26
N PHE A 50 -7.69 -15.30 -9.99
CA PHE A 50 -7.83 -16.35 -8.98
C PHE A 50 -9.06 -17.22 -9.23
N GLU A 51 -10.21 -16.63 -9.52
CA GLU A 51 -11.46 -17.33 -9.86
C GLU A 51 -11.30 -18.22 -11.12
N ALA A 52 -10.49 -17.78 -12.09
CA ALA A 52 -10.18 -18.61 -13.27
C ALA A 52 -9.35 -19.87 -12.95
N MET A 53 -8.54 -19.84 -11.90
CA MET A 53 -7.79 -20.98 -11.38
C MET A 53 -8.64 -21.87 -10.47
N HIS A 54 -9.67 -21.31 -9.83
CA HIS A 54 -10.57 -21.97 -8.89
C HIS A 54 -12.04 -21.70 -9.27
N PRO A 55 -12.58 -22.43 -10.25
CA PRO A 55 -13.93 -22.14 -10.80
C PRO A 55 -15.09 -22.27 -9.80
N ASP A 56 -14.88 -22.96 -8.68
CA ASP A 56 -15.82 -23.14 -7.56
C ASP A 56 -15.62 -22.10 -6.44
N VAL A 57 -14.71 -21.14 -6.62
CA VAL A 57 -14.43 -20.07 -5.66
C VAL A 57 -14.86 -18.72 -6.21
N LYS A 58 -15.55 -17.93 -5.36
CA LYS A 58 -15.85 -16.52 -5.60
C LYS A 58 -15.05 -15.64 -4.68
N VAL A 59 -14.39 -14.62 -5.22
CA VAL A 59 -13.64 -13.65 -4.42
C VAL A 59 -14.50 -12.43 -4.11
N ASN A 60 -14.84 -12.26 -2.83
CA ASN A 60 -15.57 -11.09 -2.35
C ASN A 60 -14.59 -10.03 -1.85
N VAL A 61 -14.53 -8.89 -2.53
CA VAL A 61 -13.57 -7.80 -2.23
C VAL A 61 -14.27 -6.62 -1.57
N VAL A 62 -13.79 -6.24 -0.38
CA VAL A 62 -14.33 -5.12 0.40
C VAL A 62 -13.23 -4.08 0.64
N GLY A 63 -13.47 -2.84 0.16
CA GLY A 63 -12.62 -1.69 0.49
C GLY A 63 -12.96 -1.11 1.86
N THR A 64 -11.96 -0.83 2.69
CA THR A 64 -12.14 -0.29 4.05
C THR A 64 -11.78 1.20 4.17
N GLY A 65 -11.24 1.77 3.10
CA GLY A 65 -10.89 3.20 3.00
C GLY A 65 -9.40 3.49 3.07
N PRO A 66 -9.02 4.74 2.81
CA PRO A 66 -7.63 5.13 2.67
C PRO A 66 -6.88 5.23 4.01
N GLY A 67 -5.56 5.20 3.91
CA GLY A 67 -4.62 5.42 5.01
C GLY A 67 -4.70 4.36 6.11
N ASP A 68 -4.07 4.66 7.23
CA ASP A 68 -4.09 3.78 8.41
C ASP A 68 -5.50 3.53 8.94
N ALA A 69 -6.42 4.50 8.79
CA ALA A 69 -7.81 4.34 9.21
C ALA A 69 -8.52 3.16 8.54
N GLY A 70 -8.25 2.92 7.26
CA GLY A 70 -8.78 1.74 6.55
C GLY A 70 -8.22 0.42 7.12
N SER A 71 -6.92 0.38 7.40
CA SER A 71 -6.26 -0.77 8.02
C SER A 71 -6.72 -1.01 9.47
N HIS A 72 -6.96 0.07 10.24
CA HIS A 72 -7.53 -0.03 11.59
C HIS A 72 -8.88 -0.71 11.60
N LYS A 73 -9.79 -0.40 10.67
CA LYS A 73 -11.10 -1.07 10.57
C LYS A 73 -10.96 -2.58 10.39
N ILE A 74 -9.97 -3.02 9.61
CA ILE A 74 -9.69 -4.45 9.43
C ILE A 74 -9.21 -5.05 10.76
N MET A 75 -8.25 -4.40 11.41
CA MET A 75 -7.70 -4.84 12.70
C MET A 75 -8.79 -4.89 13.79
N GLU A 76 -9.62 -3.86 13.91
CA GLU A 76 -10.73 -3.79 14.88
C GLU A 76 -11.75 -4.92 14.65
N LYS A 77 -12.12 -5.20 13.39
CA LYS A 77 -13.00 -6.32 13.05
C LYS A 77 -12.43 -7.66 13.54
N LEU A 78 -11.18 -7.95 13.23
CA LEU A 78 -10.52 -9.19 13.64
C LEU A 78 -10.33 -9.26 15.16
N SER A 79 -9.99 -8.14 15.80
CA SER A 79 -9.89 -8.05 17.28
C SER A 79 -11.23 -8.32 17.96
N ALA A 80 -12.33 -7.80 17.43
CA ALA A 80 -13.66 -8.06 17.95
C ALA A 80 -14.03 -9.55 17.83
N GLN A 81 -13.71 -10.19 16.70
CA GLN A 81 -13.94 -11.63 16.52
C GLN A 81 -13.05 -12.48 17.44
N GLN A 82 -11.81 -12.06 17.69
CA GLN A 82 -10.94 -12.71 18.66
C GLN A 82 -11.53 -12.62 20.08
N GLN A 83 -11.97 -11.42 20.50
CA GLN A 83 -12.53 -11.17 21.82
C GLN A 83 -13.86 -11.90 22.05
N SER A 84 -14.66 -12.07 21.01
CA SER A 84 -15.91 -12.85 21.08
C SER A 84 -15.70 -14.36 21.16
N GLY A 85 -14.45 -14.83 21.01
CA GLY A 85 -14.11 -16.24 20.99
C GLY A 85 -14.53 -16.98 19.71
N ALA A 86 -14.81 -16.26 18.60
CA ALA A 86 -15.21 -16.86 17.34
C ALA A 86 -14.20 -17.94 16.88
N GLU A 87 -14.72 -19.11 16.48
CA GLU A 87 -13.88 -20.22 16.02
C GLU A 87 -13.26 -19.94 14.66
N THR A 88 -14.01 -19.29 13.77
CA THR A 88 -13.58 -18.82 12.45
C THR A 88 -13.86 -17.34 12.30
N TRP A 89 -13.07 -16.66 11.44
CA TRP A 89 -13.22 -15.24 11.19
C TRP A 89 -13.67 -14.97 9.76
N ASP A 90 -14.39 -13.87 9.56
CA ASP A 90 -15.04 -13.52 8.28
C ASP A 90 -14.07 -13.13 7.16
N LEU A 91 -12.81 -12.87 7.45
CA LEU A 91 -11.82 -12.48 6.47
C LEU A 91 -10.80 -13.60 6.24
N ASP A 92 -10.44 -13.81 4.98
CA ASP A 92 -9.48 -14.80 4.57
C ASP A 92 -8.13 -14.18 4.19
N VAL A 93 -8.16 -13.02 3.51
CA VAL A 93 -6.98 -12.23 3.17
C VAL A 93 -7.26 -10.76 3.47
N ALA A 94 -6.24 -10.03 3.90
CA ALA A 94 -6.35 -8.59 3.99
C ALA A 94 -5.11 -7.89 3.40
N VAL A 95 -5.34 -6.67 2.87
CA VAL A 95 -4.29 -5.74 2.47
C VAL A 95 -4.25 -4.61 3.48
N VAL A 96 -3.12 -4.43 4.14
CA VAL A 96 -2.96 -3.46 5.24
C VAL A 96 -1.66 -2.66 5.12
N HIS A 97 -1.66 -1.46 5.69
CA HIS A 97 -0.45 -0.65 5.79
C HIS A 97 0.57 -1.26 6.77
N GLN A 98 1.84 -0.92 6.56
CA GLN A 98 2.98 -1.49 7.27
C GLN A 98 2.82 -1.43 8.79
N LYS A 99 2.50 -0.26 9.36
CA LYS A 99 2.33 -0.08 10.81
C LYS A 99 1.28 -1.02 11.37
N ILE A 100 0.09 -1.02 10.76
CA ILE A 100 -1.04 -1.81 11.27
C ILE A 100 -0.79 -3.31 11.09
N GLY A 101 -0.11 -3.73 10.03
CA GLY A 101 0.36 -5.11 9.89
C GLY A 101 1.22 -5.55 11.07
N GLY A 102 2.14 -4.70 11.51
CA GLY A 102 2.93 -4.92 12.73
C GLY A 102 2.07 -5.01 14.01
N ASP A 103 1.12 -4.10 14.16
CA ASP A 103 0.22 -4.09 15.33
C ASP A 103 -0.70 -5.34 15.35
N MET A 104 -1.15 -5.82 14.18
CA MET A 104 -1.92 -7.07 14.08
C MET A 104 -1.09 -8.31 14.49
N VAL A 105 0.21 -8.34 14.15
CA VAL A 105 1.12 -9.41 14.62
C VAL A 105 1.25 -9.37 16.15
N LYS A 106 1.48 -8.19 16.76
CA LYS A 106 1.55 -8.03 18.22
C LYS A 106 0.28 -8.51 18.92
N GLN A 107 -0.89 -8.29 18.33
CA GLN A 107 -2.17 -8.74 18.88
C GLN A 107 -2.49 -10.21 18.61
N GLY A 108 -1.62 -10.94 17.88
CA GLY A 108 -1.83 -12.34 17.55
C GLY A 108 -3.00 -12.61 16.59
N LEU A 109 -3.32 -11.63 15.72
CA LEU A 109 -4.43 -11.70 14.77
C LEU A 109 -4.08 -12.41 13.47
N LEU A 110 -2.78 -12.60 13.17
CA LEU A 110 -2.32 -13.12 11.89
C LEU A 110 -1.76 -14.55 12.00
N ALA A 111 -1.90 -15.30 10.92
CA ALA A 111 -1.23 -16.59 10.71
C ALA A 111 0.14 -16.39 10.08
N LYS A 112 1.09 -17.24 10.43
CA LYS A 112 2.34 -17.40 9.64
C LYS A 112 2.01 -18.23 8.41
N TYR A 113 2.42 -17.75 7.24
CA TYR A 113 2.15 -18.46 5.97
C TYR A 113 3.30 -18.30 4.95
N ARG A 114 4.21 -17.33 5.14
CA ARG A 114 5.21 -16.95 4.13
C ARG A 114 6.12 -18.11 3.74
N SER A 115 6.46 -19.00 4.67
CA SER A 115 7.25 -20.20 4.38
C SER A 115 6.51 -21.26 3.57
N ASP A 116 5.17 -21.19 3.54
CA ASP A 116 4.29 -22.20 2.94
C ASP A 116 3.99 -21.89 1.46
N ILE A 117 4.41 -20.72 0.98
CA ILE A 117 4.25 -20.28 -0.41
C ILE A 117 5.61 -20.16 -1.11
N SER A 118 5.67 -20.50 -2.39
CA SER A 118 6.93 -20.51 -3.14
C SER A 118 7.52 -19.11 -3.31
N THR A 119 6.66 -18.08 -3.38
CA THR A 119 7.04 -16.68 -3.51
C THR A 119 7.60 -16.07 -2.21
N GLY A 120 7.42 -16.75 -1.08
CA GLY A 120 7.87 -16.26 0.22
C GLY A 120 9.38 -16.03 0.34
N LYS A 121 10.17 -16.79 -0.41
CA LYS A 121 11.65 -16.64 -0.50
C LYS A 121 12.10 -15.58 -1.51
N MET A 122 11.18 -15.01 -2.29
CA MET A 122 11.46 -13.98 -3.30
C MET A 122 11.48 -12.56 -2.71
N VAL A 123 11.45 -12.43 -1.39
CA VAL A 123 11.50 -11.16 -0.67
C VAL A 123 12.61 -11.21 0.35
N THR A 124 13.66 -10.42 0.13
CA THR A 124 14.80 -10.30 1.04
C THR A 124 14.85 -8.94 1.75
N ARG A 125 13.95 -8.01 1.40
CA ARG A 125 13.90 -6.68 2.01
C ARG A 125 13.55 -6.75 3.49
N SER A 126 14.23 -5.96 4.30
CA SER A 126 14.01 -5.86 5.76
C SER A 126 12.56 -5.53 6.12
N THR A 127 11.81 -4.83 5.26
CA THR A 127 10.39 -4.51 5.49
C THR A 127 9.49 -5.74 5.49
N ALA A 128 9.91 -6.88 4.95
CA ALA A 128 9.19 -8.15 5.05
C ALA A 128 9.51 -8.93 6.35
N GLU A 129 10.47 -8.46 7.13
CA GLU A 129 10.88 -9.05 8.42
C GLU A 129 10.59 -8.12 9.58
N ASN A 130 10.64 -6.81 9.34
CA ASN A 130 10.43 -5.79 10.35
C ASN A 130 9.45 -4.71 9.85
N ALA A 131 8.32 -4.59 10.52
CA ALA A 131 7.35 -3.52 10.30
C ALA A 131 7.47 -2.47 11.40
N LEU A 132 8.26 -1.43 11.12
CA LEU A 132 8.47 -0.28 12.00
C LEU A 132 8.81 -0.67 13.46
N GLY A 133 9.77 -1.59 13.60
CA GLY A 133 10.24 -2.09 14.91
C GLY A 133 9.52 -3.35 15.38
N THR A 134 8.56 -3.88 14.64
CA THR A 134 7.87 -5.14 14.96
C THR A 134 8.39 -6.27 14.08
N ASP A 135 8.80 -7.38 14.66
CA ASP A 135 9.11 -8.61 13.93
C ASP A 135 7.82 -9.15 13.27
N VAL A 136 7.80 -9.15 11.94
CA VAL A 136 6.69 -9.65 11.11
C VAL A 136 7.11 -10.82 10.24
N ASN A 137 8.28 -11.40 10.52
CA ASN A 137 8.84 -12.50 9.72
C ASN A 137 7.90 -13.71 9.71
N GLY A 138 7.53 -14.11 8.51
CA GLY A 138 6.61 -15.22 8.27
C GLY A 138 5.12 -14.82 8.20
N TYR A 139 4.73 -13.61 8.61
CA TYR A 139 3.33 -13.18 8.69
C TYR A 139 2.87 -12.33 7.49
N VAL A 140 3.80 -11.74 6.75
CA VAL A 140 3.48 -10.77 5.72
C VAL A 140 4.19 -11.06 4.40
N MET A 141 3.53 -10.70 3.28
CA MET A 141 4.14 -10.53 1.98
C MET A 141 3.87 -9.11 1.51
N PRO A 142 4.89 -8.34 1.09
CA PRO A 142 4.65 -7.03 0.50
C PRO A 142 3.83 -7.15 -0.79
N MET A 143 2.76 -6.38 -0.89
CA MET A 143 1.97 -6.25 -2.11
C MET A 143 2.75 -5.43 -3.14
N PHE A 144 3.29 -4.32 -2.69
CA PHE A 144 4.11 -3.38 -3.46
C PHE A 144 4.93 -2.53 -2.50
N HIS A 145 5.89 -1.79 -3.05
CA HIS A 145 6.52 -0.67 -2.39
C HIS A 145 6.13 0.63 -3.07
N SER A 146 5.91 1.68 -2.30
CA SER A 146 5.74 3.03 -2.80
C SER A 146 6.71 3.98 -2.10
N GLN A 147 7.06 5.06 -2.78
CA GLN A 147 7.93 6.12 -2.30
C GLN A 147 7.20 7.44 -2.37
N THR A 148 7.40 8.33 -1.42
CA THR A 148 6.97 9.72 -1.54
C THR A 148 8.11 10.57 -2.09
N ALA A 149 7.73 11.52 -2.94
CA ALA A 149 8.64 12.49 -3.56
C ALA A 149 7.97 13.86 -3.63
N ILE A 150 8.73 14.88 -3.92
CA ILE A 150 8.21 16.20 -4.23
C ILE A 150 7.87 16.25 -5.73
N ALA A 151 6.58 16.41 -6.05
CA ALA A 151 6.17 16.78 -7.40
C ALA A 151 6.32 18.29 -7.59
N TYR A 152 6.78 18.71 -8.76
CA TYR A 152 6.95 20.12 -9.12
C TYR A 152 6.62 20.36 -10.59
N ASN A 153 6.19 21.58 -10.91
CA ASN A 153 5.89 21.97 -12.27
C ASN A 153 7.15 22.61 -12.93
N SER A 154 7.76 21.89 -13.89
CA SER A 154 8.99 22.32 -14.56
C SER A 154 8.81 23.52 -15.52
N ASP A 155 7.56 23.90 -15.85
CA ASP A 155 7.30 25.15 -16.60
C ASP A 155 7.57 26.40 -15.74
N PHE A 156 7.49 26.27 -14.41
CA PHE A 156 7.70 27.38 -13.46
C PHE A 156 8.97 27.21 -12.61
N ILE A 157 9.44 25.97 -12.43
CA ILE A 157 10.56 25.63 -11.54
C ILE A 157 11.59 24.86 -12.36
N SER A 158 12.61 25.58 -12.84
CA SER A 158 13.69 24.96 -13.64
C SER A 158 14.60 24.05 -12.83
N THR A 159 14.79 24.38 -11.54
CA THR A 159 15.60 23.60 -10.60
C THR A 159 14.83 23.47 -9.29
N PRO A 160 14.32 22.28 -8.95
CA PRO A 160 13.61 22.08 -7.69
C PRO A 160 14.58 22.13 -6.50
N PRO A 161 14.10 22.50 -5.30
CA PRO A 161 14.90 22.42 -4.07
C PRO A 161 15.49 21.03 -3.86
N ALA A 162 16.79 20.96 -3.53
CA ALA A 162 17.50 19.72 -3.26
C ALA A 162 17.49 19.32 -1.77
N SER A 163 17.04 20.24 -0.90
CA SER A 163 16.96 20.04 0.55
C SER A 163 15.75 20.73 1.17
N TYR A 164 15.43 20.39 2.41
CA TYR A 164 14.40 21.10 3.18
C TYR A 164 14.75 22.56 3.41
N ASP A 165 16.03 22.91 3.59
CA ASP A 165 16.46 24.32 3.71
C ASP A 165 16.18 25.13 2.45
N GLU A 166 16.50 24.56 1.29
CA GLU A 166 16.18 25.20 0.00
C GLU A 166 14.65 25.30 -0.22
N LEU A 167 13.91 24.28 0.21
CA LEU A 167 12.45 24.31 0.14
C LEU A 167 11.87 25.43 1.04
N VAL A 168 12.38 25.60 2.26
CA VAL A 168 11.98 26.68 3.16
C VAL A 168 12.22 28.04 2.51
N LYS A 169 13.42 28.25 1.95
CA LYS A 169 13.76 29.49 1.25
C LYS A 169 12.83 29.72 0.05
N TRP A 170 12.63 28.70 -0.76
CA TRP A 170 11.77 28.79 -1.95
C TRP A 170 10.33 29.16 -1.58
N THR A 171 9.76 28.60 -0.50
CA THR A 171 8.38 28.90 -0.05
C THR A 171 8.25 30.31 0.55
N GLN A 172 9.31 30.88 1.09
CA GLN A 172 9.33 32.28 1.53
C GLN A 172 9.27 33.24 0.34
N GLU A 173 9.95 32.91 -0.75
CA GLU A 173 9.96 33.67 -2.01
C GLU A 173 8.66 33.47 -2.81
N HIS A 174 7.99 32.32 -2.65
CA HIS A 174 6.78 31.90 -3.37
C HIS A 174 5.67 31.46 -2.40
N PRO A 175 5.13 32.36 -1.57
CA PRO A 175 4.13 32.00 -0.58
C PRO A 175 2.88 31.40 -1.22
N LYS A 176 2.36 30.33 -0.61
CA LYS A 176 1.20 29.53 -1.06
C LYS A 176 1.40 28.69 -2.32
N ALA A 177 2.59 28.72 -2.93
CA ALA A 177 2.90 27.93 -4.12
C ALA A 177 3.33 26.46 -3.80
N PHE A 178 3.67 26.16 -2.55
CA PHE A 178 3.86 24.79 -2.05
C PHE A 178 2.62 24.31 -1.30
N GLY A 179 2.19 23.07 -1.55
CA GLY A 179 1.03 22.50 -0.86
C GLY A 179 1.27 21.08 -0.35
N TYR A 180 0.74 20.77 0.84
CA TYR A 180 0.71 19.42 1.36
C TYR A 180 -0.51 19.16 2.25
N ASN A 181 -0.86 17.89 2.48
CA ASN A 181 -2.13 17.50 3.12
C ASN A 181 -2.06 17.36 4.66
N GLY A 182 -1.04 17.92 5.31
CA GLY A 182 -0.86 17.73 6.75
C GLY A 182 -0.72 16.25 7.13
N ILE A 183 -1.11 15.88 8.35
CA ILE A 183 -1.02 14.51 8.83
C ILE A 183 -2.34 13.74 8.88
N LYS A 184 -3.48 14.42 8.67
CA LYS A 184 -4.83 13.81 8.82
C LYS A 184 -5.38 13.25 7.52
N ASN A 185 -5.00 13.85 6.40
CA ASN A 185 -5.68 13.62 5.12
C ASN A 185 -4.89 12.71 4.15
N GLY A 186 -3.89 12.00 4.61
CA GLY A 186 -3.14 11.03 3.81
C GLY A 186 -1.66 10.94 4.16
N MET A 187 -1.07 9.84 3.76
CA MET A 187 0.30 9.47 4.18
C MET A 187 1.41 10.29 3.49
N SER A 188 1.16 10.98 2.36
CA SER A 188 2.18 11.83 1.76
C SER A 188 2.54 13.03 2.64
N GLY A 189 1.55 13.58 3.35
CA GLY A 189 1.81 14.62 4.34
C GLY A 189 2.51 14.09 5.58
N VAL A 190 2.14 12.90 6.06
CA VAL A 190 2.84 12.24 7.18
C VAL A 190 4.29 11.97 6.80
N SER A 191 4.54 11.51 5.57
CA SER A 191 5.90 11.31 5.05
C SER A 191 6.70 12.61 5.00
N PHE A 192 6.08 13.70 4.52
CA PHE A 192 6.70 15.02 4.50
C PHE A 192 7.10 15.49 5.89
N VAL A 193 6.21 15.33 6.88
CA VAL A 193 6.49 15.70 8.29
C VAL A 193 7.59 14.81 8.88
N ALA A 194 7.59 13.50 8.60
CA ALA A 194 8.68 12.62 9.05
C ALA A 194 10.02 13.02 8.43
N GLY A 195 10.06 13.32 7.12
CA GLY A 195 11.25 13.85 6.46
C GLY A 195 11.71 15.19 7.03
N TRP A 196 10.77 16.05 7.47
CA TRP A 196 11.08 17.29 8.19
C TRP A 196 11.78 17.02 9.52
N ILE A 197 11.29 16.02 10.29
CA ILE A 197 11.95 15.61 11.53
C ILE A 197 13.33 15.00 11.26
N TYR A 198 13.51 14.27 10.14
CA TYR A 198 14.84 13.78 9.73
C TYR A 198 15.80 14.92 9.38
N ALA A 199 15.31 16.02 8.85
CA ALA A 199 16.13 17.17 8.51
C ALA A 199 16.50 18.04 9.72
N TYR A 200 15.57 18.24 10.65
CA TYR A 200 15.71 19.26 11.70
C TYR A 200 15.62 18.74 13.13
N GLY A 201 15.27 17.49 13.35
CA GLY A 201 15.09 16.91 14.68
C GLY A 201 16.08 15.80 14.97
N THR A 202 15.89 14.65 14.37
CA THR A 202 16.71 13.45 14.60
C THR A 202 16.80 12.67 13.28
N ASP A 203 17.98 12.18 12.92
CA ASP A 203 18.19 11.46 11.67
C ASP A 203 17.32 10.19 11.53
N ALA A 204 17.08 9.79 10.26
CA ALA A 204 16.21 8.68 9.94
C ALA A 204 16.73 7.34 10.51
N GLU A 205 18.05 7.14 10.58
CA GLU A 205 18.64 5.87 11.04
C GLU A 205 18.34 5.66 12.52
N ARG A 206 18.50 6.72 13.34
CA ARG A 206 18.17 6.69 14.77
C ARG A 206 16.69 6.41 15.01
N LEU A 207 15.81 7.02 14.21
CA LEU A 207 14.36 6.84 14.34
C LEU A 207 13.84 5.52 13.76
N SER A 208 14.62 4.87 12.90
CA SER A 208 14.26 3.57 12.30
C SER A 208 14.75 2.37 13.13
N SER A 209 15.50 2.59 14.21
CA SER A 209 16.14 1.55 15.00
C SER A 209 15.65 1.49 16.45
N LEU A 210 15.74 0.28 17.02
CA LEU A 210 15.56 0.03 18.45
C LEU A 210 16.88 0.26 19.20
N PRO A 211 16.85 0.51 20.51
CA PRO A 211 15.65 0.66 21.34
C PRO A 211 14.97 2.03 21.17
N TYR A 212 13.65 2.08 21.41
CA TYR A 212 12.90 3.32 21.52
C TYR A 212 13.35 4.12 22.75
N ASP A 213 13.50 5.42 22.57
CA ASP A 213 13.84 6.37 23.63
C ASP A 213 12.97 7.62 23.52
N LYS A 214 12.01 7.77 24.43
CA LYS A 214 11.10 8.93 24.47
C LYS A 214 11.85 10.26 24.62
N GLY A 215 13.05 10.25 25.22
CA GLY A 215 13.88 11.46 25.38
C GLY A 215 14.30 12.10 24.07
N VAL A 216 14.29 11.34 22.96
CA VAL A 216 14.62 11.87 21.62
C VAL A 216 13.62 12.95 21.17
N GLU A 217 12.36 12.90 21.62
CA GLU A 217 11.33 13.91 21.29
C GLU A 217 11.74 15.32 21.74
N ALA A 218 12.53 15.47 22.79
CA ALA A 218 13.02 16.76 23.26
C ALA A 218 13.82 17.53 22.20
N ASN A 219 14.42 16.81 21.23
CA ASN A 219 15.17 17.41 20.12
C ASN A 219 14.27 17.98 19.01
N TRP A 220 12.94 17.76 19.07
CA TRP A 220 12.02 18.15 17.99
C TRP A 220 11.31 19.48 18.20
N ALA A 221 11.49 20.12 19.36
CA ALA A 221 10.80 21.39 19.69
C ALA A 221 11.03 22.46 18.62
N ASP A 222 12.31 22.69 18.25
CA ASP A 222 12.68 23.66 17.22
C ASP A 222 12.22 23.21 15.83
N ALA A 223 12.28 21.92 15.53
CA ALA A 223 11.80 21.36 14.27
C ALA A 223 10.29 21.62 14.09
N PHE A 224 9.47 21.41 15.13
CA PHE A 224 8.05 21.71 15.08
C PHE A 224 7.73 23.22 15.02
N ALA A 225 8.50 24.04 15.76
CA ALA A 225 8.35 25.50 15.70
C ALA A 225 8.67 26.04 14.28
N ASN A 226 9.73 25.51 13.67
CA ASN A 226 10.10 25.83 12.28
C ASN A 226 9.03 25.34 11.28
N LEU A 227 8.46 24.15 11.47
CA LEU A 227 7.38 23.64 10.63
C LEU A 227 6.11 24.48 10.75
N LYS A 228 5.76 24.90 11.97
CA LYS A 228 4.65 25.85 12.19
C LYS A 228 4.87 27.18 11.46
N SER A 229 6.10 27.69 11.46
CA SER A 229 6.47 28.89 10.73
C SER A 229 6.41 28.68 9.21
N PHE A 230 6.94 27.56 8.71
CA PHE A 230 6.86 27.15 7.31
C PHE A 230 5.41 27.08 6.81
N ASN A 231 4.51 26.53 7.62
CA ASN A 231 3.10 26.38 7.31
C ASN A 231 2.35 27.70 7.06
N LYS A 232 2.89 28.85 7.48
CA LYS A 232 2.32 30.15 7.14
C LYS A 232 2.38 30.44 5.64
N ASN A 233 3.36 29.85 4.95
CA ASN A 233 3.58 30.04 3.51
C ASN A 233 3.06 28.87 2.65
N VAL A 234 2.45 27.83 3.23
CA VAL A 234 1.95 26.68 2.47
C VAL A 234 0.44 26.72 2.27
N THR A 235 -0.02 25.96 1.28
CA THR A 235 -1.43 25.66 1.04
C THR A 235 -1.73 24.23 1.55
N PHE A 236 -2.75 24.06 2.40
CA PHE A 236 -3.16 22.72 2.81
C PHE A 236 -4.06 22.10 1.75
N THR A 237 -3.70 20.90 1.32
CA THR A 237 -4.41 20.15 0.28
C THR A 237 -5.35 19.10 0.87
N PRO A 238 -6.44 18.72 0.17
CA PRO A 238 -7.47 17.84 0.74
C PRO A 238 -7.12 16.34 0.64
N GLY A 239 -5.84 15.97 0.65
CA GLY A 239 -5.39 14.58 0.62
C GLY A 239 -4.39 14.29 -0.51
N ASN A 240 -3.95 13.03 -0.62
CA ASN A 240 -2.94 12.64 -1.60
C ASN A 240 -3.37 12.98 -3.05
N ALA A 241 -4.59 12.60 -3.44
CA ALA A 241 -5.14 12.91 -4.75
C ALA A 241 -5.37 14.43 -4.92
N GLY A 242 -5.81 15.10 -3.86
CA GLY A 242 -6.04 16.54 -3.89
C GLY A 242 -4.76 17.35 -4.11
N THR A 243 -3.61 16.87 -3.64
CA THR A 243 -2.32 17.50 -3.94
C THR A 243 -2.01 17.45 -5.43
N LEU A 244 -2.18 16.29 -6.07
CA LEU A 244 -1.98 16.13 -7.51
C LEU A 244 -2.98 16.97 -8.32
N ASP A 245 -4.22 17.04 -7.89
CA ASP A 245 -5.27 17.82 -8.54
C ASP A 245 -4.97 19.33 -8.49
N MET A 246 -4.52 19.84 -7.34
CA MET A 246 -4.12 21.24 -7.21
C MET A 246 -2.87 21.58 -8.02
N LEU A 247 -1.90 20.65 -8.12
CA LEU A 247 -0.75 20.75 -9.03
C LEU A 247 -1.22 20.82 -10.49
N ASN A 248 -2.16 19.96 -10.89
CA ASN A 248 -2.72 19.95 -12.24
C ASN A 248 -3.43 21.27 -12.61
N ARG A 249 -4.17 21.85 -11.65
CA ARG A 249 -4.87 23.13 -11.87
C ARG A 249 -3.97 24.36 -11.72
N GLY A 250 -2.70 24.19 -11.34
CA GLY A 250 -1.76 25.28 -11.12
C GLY A 250 -2.09 26.13 -9.87
N GLU A 251 -2.85 25.58 -8.94
CA GLU A 251 -3.14 26.25 -7.64
C GLU A 251 -1.93 26.20 -6.71
N ILE A 252 -1.11 25.18 -6.86
CA ILE A 252 0.22 25.03 -6.27
C ILE A 252 1.21 24.59 -7.35
N PHE A 253 2.49 24.84 -7.15
CA PHE A 253 3.54 24.48 -8.11
C PHE A 253 4.44 23.37 -7.59
N MET A 254 4.34 23.00 -6.32
CA MET A 254 5.14 21.96 -5.68
C MET A 254 4.39 21.33 -4.51
N GLY A 255 4.62 20.02 -4.26
CA GLY A 255 4.06 19.33 -3.11
C GLY A 255 4.43 17.85 -3.05
N PRO A 256 4.34 17.23 -1.84
CA PRO A 256 4.65 15.82 -1.67
C PRO A 256 3.54 14.93 -2.22
N VAL A 257 3.92 13.94 -3.02
CA VAL A 257 3.01 12.96 -3.64
C VAL A 257 3.58 11.57 -3.51
N TRP A 258 2.73 10.55 -3.73
CA TRP A 258 3.16 9.19 -3.94
C TRP A 258 3.58 9.00 -5.39
N VAL A 259 4.75 8.40 -5.61
CA VAL A 259 5.36 8.17 -6.93
C VAL A 259 4.45 7.35 -7.84
N ASP A 260 3.84 6.30 -7.31
CA ASP A 260 2.90 5.44 -8.02
C ASP A 260 1.65 6.21 -8.49
N MET A 261 1.08 7.02 -7.61
CA MET A 261 -0.10 7.84 -7.95
C MET A 261 0.26 8.90 -9.01
N PHE A 262 1.43 9.51 -8.90
CA PHE A 262 1.95 10.46 -9.90
C PHE A 262 2.07 9.81 -11.28
N TYR A 263 2.74 8.66 -11.40
CA TYR A 263 2.86 7.96 -12.67
C TYR A 263 1.51 7.51 -13.23
N SER A 264 0.63 6.98 -12.39
CA SER A 264 -0.70 6.56 -12.80
C SER A 264 -1.52 7.72 -13.36
N TRP A 265 -1.46 8.91 -12.75
CA TRP A 265 -2.16 10.09 -13.25
C TRP A 265 -1.52 10.67 -14.50
N LYS A 266 -0.20 10.60 -14.62
CA LYS A 266 0.54 11.01 -15.82
C LYS A 266 0.15 10.15 -17.04
N GLU A 267 0.06 8.82 -16.87
CA GLU A 267 -0.38 7.90 -17.91
C GLU A 267 -1.84 8.11 -18.33
N GLN A 268 -2.72 8.42 -17.36
CA GLN A 268 -4.12 8.70 -17.62
C GLN A 268 -4.34 10.10 -18.21
N GLY A 269 -3.28 10.87 -18.45
CA GLY A 269 -3.39 12.24 -18.95
C GLY A 269 -4.07 13.21 -17.97
N LYS A 270 -4.14 12.85 -16.69
CA LYS A 270 -4.76 13.68 -15.65
C LYS A 270 -3.83 14.78 -15.14
N ILE A 271 -2.54 14.66 -15.36
CA ILE A 271 -1.54 15.66 -15.04
C ILE A 271 -0.64 15.93 -16.25
N PRO A 272 -0.17 17.18 -16.42
CA PRO A 272 0.60 17.56 -17.60
C PRO A 272 2.02 16.94 -17.57
N PRO A 273 2.66 16.77 -18.75
CA PRO A 273 4.03 16.27 -18.87
C PRO A 273 5.07 17.15 -18.13
N SER A 274 4.77 18.43 -17.91
CA SER A 274 5.63 19.37 -17.19
C SER A 274 5.73 19.07 -15.68
N LEU A 275 4.82 18.27 -15.11
CA LEU A 275 5.01 17.79 -13.75
C LEU A 275 6.11 16.74 -13.70
N LYS A 276 7.05 16.94 -12.78
CA LYS A 276 8.25 16.13 -12.55
C LYS A 276 8.32 15.75 -11.08
N LEU A 277 9.20 14.80 -10.75
CA LEU A 277 9.47 14.38 -9.37
C LEU A 277 10.92 14.72 -8.98
N ALA A 278 11.13 14.98 -7.70
CA ALA A 278 12.44 15.09 -7.09
C ALA A 278 12.42 14.51 -5.67
N LEU A 279 13.51 13.88 -5.26
CA LEU A 279 13.76 13.56 -3.85
C LEU A 279 14.65 14.64 -3.24
N ILE A 280 14.31 15.08 -2.03
CA ILE A 280 15.05 16.13 -1.32
C ILE A 280 15.81 15.54 -0.13
N ALA A 281 17.01 16.06 0.16
CA ALA A 281 17.81 15.64 1.30
C ALA A 281 17.18 16.07 2.64
N PRO A 282 17.25 15.27 3.70
CA PRO A 282 17.96 13.99 3.80
C PRO A 282 17.18 12.79 3.27
N GLY A 283 15.95 12.99 2.79
CA GLY A 283 15.08 11.99 2.20
C GLY A 283 13.67 12.00 2.76
N MET A 284 12.79 11.26 2.12
CA MET A 284 11.39 11.11 2.51
C MET A 284 11.03 9.62 2.67
N PRO A 285 10.16 9.28 3.62
CA PRO A 285 9.70 7.90 3.79
C PRO A 285 8.88 7.36 2.62
N GLY A 286 9.15 6.07 2.31
CA GLY A 286 8.29 5.20 1.55
C GLY A 286 7.80 4.04 2.42
N GLN A 287 6.84 3.27 1.94
CA GLN A 287 6.31 2.11 2.67
C GLN A 287 5.76 1.03 1.75
N PRO A 288 5.78 -0.25 2.18
CA PRO A 288 4.98 -1.30 1.58
C PRO A 288 3.53 -1.25 2.09
N MET A 289 2.64 -1.87 1.33
CA MET A 289 1.45 -2.50 1.89
C MET A 289 1.65 -4.01 1.94
N TYR A 290 0.99 -4.67 2.86
CA TYR A 290 1.14 -6.10 3.09
C TYR A 290 -0.12 -6.87 2.75
N TYR A 291 0.05 -8.02 2.10
CA TYR A 291 -0.89 -9.13 2.20
C TYR A 291 -0.71 -9.83 3.53
N VAL A 292 -1.78 -10.05 4.24
CA VAL A 292 -1.82 -10.79 5.51
C VAL A 292 -2.95 -11.80 5.50
N ALA A 293 -2.74 -12.94 6.18
CA ALA A 293 -3.76 -13.96 6.40
C ALA A 293 -4.22 -13.90 7.86
N PRO A 294 -5.52 -13.68 8.15
CA PRO A 294 -6.07 -13.77 9.50
C PRO A 294 -5.85 -15.15 10.12
N LYS A 295 -5.57 -15.19 11.43
CA LYS A 295 -5.19 -16.43 12.13
C LYS A 295 -6.24 -17.52 12.09
N LYS A 296 -7.52 -17.12 12.10
CA LYS A 296 -8.67 -18.05 12.11
C LYS A 296 -9.53 -17.93 10.83
N THR A 297 -8.89 -17.70 9.68
CA THR A 297 -9.56 -17.74 8.38
C THR A 297 -10.25 -19.07 8.17
N SER A 298 -11.43 -19.06 7.54
CA SER A 298 -12.17 -20.28 7.18
C SER A 298 -11.51 -21.05 6.03
N HIS A 299 -10.64 -20.37 5.23
CA HIS A 299 -10.05 -20.92 4.01
C HIS A 299 -8.52 -20.71 3.98
N PRO A 300 -7.75 -21.30 4.92
CA PRO A 300 -6.32 -21.01 5.04
C PRO A 300 -5.49 -21.40 3.80
N GLU A 301 -5.89 -22.43 3.08
CA GLU A 301 -5.22 -22.86 1.85
C GLU A 301 -5.50 -21.90 0.70
N LEU A 302 -6.76 -21.55 0.45
CA LEU A 302 -7.12 -20.56 -0.57
C LEU A 302 -6.51 -19.18 -0.28
N ALA A 303 -6.41 -18.80 0.99
CA ALA A 303 -5.75 -17.55 1.38
C ALA A 303 -4.27 -17.54 1.00
N ARG A 304 -3.53 -18.66 1.24
CA ARG A 304 -2.13 -18.81 0.83
C ARG A 304 -1.98 -18.79 -0.69
N GLU A 305 -2.81 -19.54 -1.41
CA GLU A 305 -2.80 -19.60 -2.86
C GLU A 305 -3.11 -18.25 -3.51
N PHE A 306 -4.07 -17.48 -2.92
CA PHE A 306 -4.36 -16.12 -3.35
C PHE A 306 -3.16 -15.20 -3.19
N ILE A 307 -2.49 -15.25 -2.04
CA ILE A 307 -1.30 -14.43 -1.77
C ILE A 307 -0.13 -14.87 -2.66
N GLU A 308 0.05 -16.16 -2.88
CA GLU A 308 1.07 -16.70 -3.78
C GLU A 308 0.86 -16.22 -5.22
N LEU A 309 -0.37 -16.31 -5.74
CA LEU A 309 -0.72 -15.74 -7.05
C LEU A 309 -0.39 -14.25 -7.08
N ALA A 310 -0.86 -13.48 -6.09
CA ALA A 310 -0.70 -12.03 -6.03
C ALA A 310 0.77 -11.58 -5.98
N THR A 311 1.64 -12.42 -5.45
CA THR A 311 3.09 -12.17 -5.31
C THR A 311 3.94 -12.94 -6.32
N SER A 312 3.33 -13.63 -7.28
CA SER A 312 4.08 -14.29 -8.37
C SER A 312 4.75 -13.25 -9.29
N PRO A 313 5.93 -13.55 -9.86
CA PRO A 313 6.65 -12.60 -10.72
C PRO A 313 5.81 -12.05 -11.86
N ALA A 314 5.05 -12.88 -12.55
CA ALA A 314 4.20 -12.46 -13.66
C ALA A 314 3.06 -11.50 -13.22
N ILE A 315 2.41 -11.76 -12.07
CA ILE A 315 1.37 -10.88 -11.51
C ILE A 315 1.98 -9.58 -10.99
N GLN A 316 3.16 -9.62 -10.37
CA GLN A 316 3.87 -8.44 -9.93
C GLN A 316 4.29 -7.56 -11.13
N ALA A 317 4.80 -8.16 -12.20
CA ALA A 317 5.16 -7.45 -13.42
C ALA A 317 3.94 -6.79 -14.08
N GLU A 318 2.91 -7.58 -14.37
CA GLU A 318 1.74 -7.10 -15.11
C GLU A 318 0.83 -6.21 -14.26
N GLY A 319 0.52 -6.64 -13.04
CA GLY A 319 -0.42 -5.97 -12.16
C GLY A 319 0.22 -4.80 -11.41
N ILE A 320 1.33 -5.03 -10.72
CA ILE A 320 1.94 -4.01 -9.85
C ILE A 320 2.74 -3.01 -10.69
N VAL A 321 3.65 -3.48 -11.56
CA VAL A 321 4.54 -2.59 -12.29
C VAL A 321 3.83 -1.93 -13.48
N LYS A 322 3.35 -2.72 -14.46
CA LYS A 322 2.79 -2.18 -15.69
C LYS A 322 1.46 -1.45 -15.50
N ARG A 323 0.58 -1.99 -14.65
CA ARG A 323 -0.78 -1.48 -14.52
C ARG A 323 -0.92 -0.35 -13.50
N PHE A 324 -0.15 -0.41 -12.41
CA PHE A 324 -0.27 0.55 -11.30
C PHE A 324 0.97 1.39 -11.05
N ASN A 325 2.07 1.16 -11.78
CA ASN A 325 3.30 1.92 -11.66
C ASN A 325 3.89 1.91 -10.25
N TRP A 326 3.71 0.83 -9.51
CA TRP A 326 4.31 0.60 -8.20
C TRP A 326 5.63 -0.16 -8.34
N TYR A 327 6.52 0.05 -7.40
CA TYR A 327 7.66 -0.85 -7.24
C TYR A 327 7.16 -2.22 -6.78
N PRO A 328 7.72 -3.33 -7.30
CA PRO A 328 7.25 -4.66 -6.95
C PRO A 328 7.39 -4.93 -5.44
N GLY A 329 6.47 -5.72 -4.90
CA GLY A 329 6.51 -6.17 -3.51
C GLY A 329 7.60 -7.22 -3.26
N ILE A 330 7.84 -8.09 -4.23
CA ILE A 330 8.97 -9.03 -4.23
C ILE A 330 10.24 -8.34 -4.76
N ASP A 331 11.39 -8.99 -4.63
CA ASP A 331 12.67 -8.43 -5.06
C ASP A 331 12.66 -8.13 -6.57
N ALA A 332 13.18 -7.00 -6.93
CA ALA A 332 13.13 -6.47 -8.30
C ALA A 332 13.72 -7.43 -9.33
N GLU A 333 14.78 -8.16 -8.98
CA GLU A 333 15.41 -9.17 -9.85
C GLU A 333 14.48 -10.32 -10.21
N GLN A 334 13.51 -10.65 -9.34
CA GLN A 334 12.51 -11.69 -9.60
C GLN A 334 11.48 -11.27 -10.66
N VAL A 335 11.29 -9.96 -10.83
CA VAL A 335 10.28 -9.39 -11.73
C VAL A 335 10.89 -8.92 -13.06
N LYS A 336 12.18 -8.62 -13.06
CA LYS A 336 12.88 -7.99 -14.19
C LYS A 336 12.76 -8.79 -15.50
N SER A 337 12.82 -10.12 -15.43
CA SER A 337 12.68 -11.00 -16.60
C SER A 337 11.28 -10.98 -17.22
N GLU A 338 10.27 -10.55 -16.48
CA GLU A 338 8.87 -10.44 -16.92
C GLU A 338 8.55 -9.07 -17.54
N LEU A 339 9.52 -8.14 -17.54
CA LEU A 339 9.37 -6.77 -18.02
C LEU A 339 10.28 -6.51 -19.21
N ASP A 340 9.77 -5.76 -20.18
CA ASP A 340 10.62 -5.17 -21.20
C ASP A 340 11.45 -3.99 -20.62
N GLU A 341 12.56 -3.68 -21.28
CA GLU A 341 13.47 -2.65 -20.83
C GLU A 341 12.82 -1.25 -20.75
N ALA A 342 11.90 -0.96 -21.64
CA ALA A 342 11.18 0.32 -21.64
C ALA A 342 10.29 0.48 -20.40
N THR A 343 9.58 -0.57 -20.04
CA THR A 343 8.75 -0.60 -18.81
C THR A 343 9.61 -0.50 -17.55
N TRP A 344 10.74 -1.22 -17.51
CA TRP A 344 11.68 -1.13 -16.39
C TRP A 344 12.23 0.28 -16.22
N ASN A 345 12.72 0.88 -17.32
CA ASN A 345 13.29 2.23 -17.29
C ASN A 345 12.25 3.30 -16.93
N LYS A 346 10.99 3.09 -17.27
CA LYS A 346 9.90 4.01 -16.93
C LYS A 346 9.67 4.14 -15.43
N LEU A 347 9.83 3.08 -14.65
CA LEU A 347 9.70 3.12 -13.18
C LEU A 347 10.70 4.10 -12.55
N PHE A 348 11.84 4.33 -13.21
CA PHE A 348 12.95 5.14 -12.73
C PHE A 348 13.19 6.39 -13.58
N ALA A 349 12.21 6.79 -14.40
CA ALA A 349 12.37 7.92 -15.32
C ALA A 349 12.53 9.27 -14.62
N GLU A 350 11.88 9.45 -13.47
CA GLU A 350 11.93 10.71 -12.70
C GLU A 350 12.83 10.60 -11.46
N ILE A 351 12.94 9.39 -10.88
CA ILE A 351 13.74 9.09 -9.69
C ILE A 351 14.60 7.87 -10.02
N THR A 352 15.88 8.05 -10.11
CA THR A 352 16.82 6.97 -10.41
C THR A 352 16.95 5.97 -9.25
N PRO A 353 17.39 4.72 -9.50
CA PRO A 353 17.68 3.77 -8.43
C PRO A 353 18.69 4.30 -7.40
N ASP A 354 19.70 5.07 -7.84
CA ASP A 354 20.71 5.66 -6.95
C ASP A 354 20.12 6.75 -6.05
N GLU A 355 19.23 7.61 -6.59
CA GLU A 355 18.52 8.60 -5.79
C GLU A 355 17.58 7.93 -4.80
N LEU A 356 16.88 6.87 -5.22
CA LEU A 356 16.00 6.09 -4.34
C LEU A 356 16.81 5.43 -3.22
N ALA A 357 17.96 4.86 -3.52
CA ALA A 357 18.84 4.26 -2.51
C ALA A 357 19.36 5.30 -1.51
N LYS A 358 19.66 6.51 -1.96
CA LYS A 358 20.22 7.59 -1.13
C LYS A 358 19.16 8.29 -0.28
N PHE A 359 18.02 8.63 -0.87
CA PHE A 359 17.00 9.52 -0.30
C PHE A 359 15.67 8.82 0.02
N GLY A 360 15.45 7.59 -0.45
CA GLY A 360 14.33 6.76 -0.01
C GLY A 360 14.56 6.29 1.42
N LYS A 361 13.70 6.70 2.34
CA LYS A 361 13.81 6.35 3.75
C LYS A 361 12.65 5.43 4.17
N SER A 362 12.82 4.70 5.26
CA SER A 362 11.72 4.06 5.95
C SER A 362 11.04 5.06 6.87
N PHE A 363 9.77 4.82 7.20
CA PHE A 363 9.15 5.50 8.33
C PHE A 363 9.88 5.16 9.64
N PRO A 364 9.80 6.02 10.66
CA PRO A 364 10.30 5.72 12.00
C PRO A 364 9.66 4.45 12.55
N ILE A 365 10.31 3.81 13.54
CA ILE A 365 9.63 2.74 14.30
C ILE A 365 8.32 3.25 14.90
N ALA A 366 7.37 2.34 15.10
CA ALA A 366 6.00 2.70 15.47
C ALA A 366 5.87 3.69 16.64
N PRO A 367 6.62 3.58 17.73
CA PRO A 367 6.56 4.57 18.82
C PRO A 367 6.96 5.99 18.36
N TYR A 368 8.06 6.13 17.62
CA TYR A 368 8.47 7.44 17.10
C TYR A 368 7.52 7.98 16.03
N PHE A 369 6.97 7.10 15.22
CA PHE A 369 5.93 7.48 14.24
C PHE A 369 4.72 8.12 14.94
N ASP A 370 4.25 7.51 16.02
CA ASP A 370 3.14 8.04 16.81
C ASP A 370 3.53 9.33 17.54
N ASP A 371 4.72 9.41 18.15
CA ASP A 371 5.24 10.64 18.80
C ASP A 371 5.34 11.82 17.82
N ILE A 372 5.79 11.60 16.60
CA ILE A 372 5.85 12.65 15.55
C ILE A 372 4.46 13.17 15.21
N LYS A 373 3.48 12.29 15.07
CA LYS A 373 2.10 12.68 14.79
C LYS A 373 1.49 13.47 15.96
N GLU A 374 1.66 12.98 17.19
CA GLU A 374 1.22 13.67 18.39
C GLU A 374 1.91 15.03 18.57
N GLY A 375 3.22 15.09 18.33
CA GLY A 375 4.01 16.31 18.37
C GLY A 375 3.51 17.36 17.36
N TYR A 376 3.23 16.91 16.12
CA TYR A 376 2.62 17.78 15.10
C TYR A 376 1.27 18.35 15.56
N GLU A 377 0.39 17.50 16.10
CA GLU A 377 -0.92 17.94 16.62
C GLU A 377 -0.77 18.97 17.72
N ARG A 378 0.13 18.74 18.67
CA ARG A 378 0.36 19.64 19.81
C ARG A 378 0.99 20.98 19.44
N HIS A 379 1.95 20.98 18.52
CA HIS A 379 2.84 22.12 18.31
C HIS A 379 2.63 22.84 16.98
N VAL A 380 2.09 22.16 15.97
CA VAL A 380 1.98 22.68 14.60
C VAL A 380 0.54 22.95 14.20
N ALA A 381 -0.39 22.02 14.47
CA ALA A 381 -1.78 22.11 14.03
C ALA A 381 -2.63 23.09 14.84
N ASN A 382 -2.20 23.44 16.05
CA ASN A 382 -2.91 24.35 16.98
C ASN A 382 -2.44 25.81 16.85
#